data_a6197467e30fe18b8517b2577e5b0951
#
_entry.id   a6197467e30fe18b8517b2577e5b0951
#
_cell.length_a   1.000
_cell.length_b   1.000
_cell.length_c   1.000
_cell.angle_alpha   90.00
_cell.angle_beta   90.00
_cell.angle_gamma   90.00
#
_symmetry.space_group_name_H-M   'P 1'
#
loop_
_entity.id
_entity.type
_entity.pdbx_description
1 polymer ?
#
loop_
_entity_poly.entity_id
_entity_poly.type
_entity_poly.pdbx_seq_one_letter_code
_entity_poly.pdbx_strand_id
1 'polypeptide(L)'
;EKAEHTSGLEITSALVSIAGAHVASVNSRGTAAANGKIIEQFDVDHALDQARSVAIPHDREIIHVIQRGFSVDGQDGIRNPKGMHGYRLEVEAHIITAAAATIDNLRQCVGAAGVEIQQFVLNPLASGEAVLTEQERQMGVAVCDIGGGTADLAIYVNGDVWHTMVLAVGGNHV
;
A
#
# COMPACT_ATOMS: atom_id res chain seq x y z
N GLU A 1 -2.81 2.27 28.18
CA GLU A 1 -2.52 2.11 29.62
C GLU A 1 -1.61 0.90 29.92
N LYS A 2 -2.03 -0.37 29.63
CA LYS A 2 -1.18 -1.55 29.98
C LYS A 2 0.15 -1.56 29.25
N ALA A 3 0.17 -1.21 27.97
CA ALA A 3 1.40 -1.11 27.16
C ALA A 3 2.31 0.01 27.67
N GLU A 4 1.76 1.16 27.99
CA GLU A 4 2.47 2.31 28.57
C GLU A 4 3.03 1.97 29.95
N HIS A 5 2.23 1.32 30.80
CA HIS A 5 2.70 0.89 32.12
C HIS A 5 3.86 -0.11 32.02
N THR A 6 3.83 -1.01 31.01
CA THR A 6 4.88 -2.02 30.83
C THR A 6 6.14 -1.44 30.19
N SER A 7 5.98 -0.50 29.24
CA SER A 7 7.12 0.11 28.51
C SER A 7 7.69 1.33 29.23
N GLY A 8 6.92 1.98 30.10
CA GLY A 8 7.28 3.26 30.70
C GLY A 8 7.22 4.45 29.73
N LEU A 9 6.62 4.24 28.56
CA LEU A 9 6.50 5.26 27.52
C LEU A 9 5.04 5.69 27.36
N GLU A 10 4.78 6.97 27.20
CA GLU A 10 3.48 7.51 26.84
C GLU A 10 3.26 7.31 25.32
N ILE A 11 2.11 6.71 24.96
CA ILE A 11 1.76 6.40 23.57
C ILE A 11 0.72 7.42 23.12
N THR A 12 1.15 8.44 22.39
CA THR A 12 0.28 9.50 21.86
C THR A 12 -0.19 9.23 20.43
N SER A 13 0.55 8.46 19.67
CA SER A 13 0.21 8.12 18.28
C SER A 13 0.70 6.71 17.90
N ALA A 14 0.07 6.11 16.88
CA ALA A 14 0.40 4.77 16.41
C ALA A 14 0.15 4.59 14.92
N LEU A 15 0.87 3.65 14.31
CA LEU A 15 0.49 2.99 13.07
C LEU A 15 -0.52 1.89 13.44
N VAL A 16 -1.63 1.84 12.70
CA VAL A 16 -2.70 0.87 12.97
C VAL A 16 -2.78 -0.11 11.82
N SER A 17 -2.49 -1.39 12.08
CA SER A 17 -2.57 -2.40 11.05
C SER A 17 -4.01 -2.85 10.82
N ILE A 18 -4.31 -3.18 9.55
CA ILE A 18 -5.60 -3.67 9.12
C ILE A 18 -5.46 -4.99 8.36
N ALA A 19 -6.42 -5.86 8.55
CA ALA A 19 -6.59 -7.13 7.85
C ALA A 19 -8.07 -7.46 7.73
N GLY A 20 -8.42 -8.39 6.88
CA GLY A 20 -9.77 -8.93 6.77
C GLY A 20 -10.38 -8.80 5.38
N ALA A 21 -11.49 -9.52 5.19
CA ALA A 21 -12.19 -9.63 3.89
C ALA A 21 -12.76 -8.31 3.34
N HIS A 22 -12.75 -7.24 4.15
CA HIS A 22 -13.16 -5.89 3.72
C HIS A 22 -12.06 -5.15 2.95
N VAL A 23 -10.83 -5.68 2.92
CA VAL A 23 -9.73 -5.15 2.11
C VAL A 23 -9.82 -5.67 0.68
N ALA A 24 -9.58 -4.80 -0.28
CA ALA A 24 -9.48 -5.15 -1.70
C ALA A 24 -8.39 -4.31 -2.36
N SER A 25 -7.87 -4.79 -3.47
CA SER A 25 -6.86 -4.06 -4.23
C SER A 25 -7.21 -4.00 -5.71
N VAL A 26 -6.73 -2.97 -6.38
CA VAL A 26 -6.86 -2.78 -7.82
C VAL A 26 -5.56 -2.18 -8.36
N ASN A 27 -5.15 -2.62 -9.55
CA ASN A 27 -4.04 -1.98 -10.27
C ASN A 27 -4.62 -0.89 -11.17
N SER A 28 -3.96 0.26 -11.14
CA SER A 28 -4.32 1.40 -11.96
C SER A 28 -3.09 1.93 -12.71
N ARG A 29 -3.33 2.60 -13.82
CA ARG A 29 -2.31 3.33 -14.57
C ARG A 29 -2.67 4.79 -14.64
N GLY A 30 -1.68 5.64 -14.40
CA GLY A 30 -1.78 7.06 -14.62
C GLY A 30 -0.79 7.52 -15.68
N THR A 31 -1.09 8.60 -16.36
CA THR A 31 -0.26 9.13 -17.44
C THR A 31 -0.05 10.62 -17.28
N ALA A 32 1.16 11.08 -17.63
CA ALA A 32 1.47 12.49 -17.77
C ALA A 32 2.17 12.75 -19.10
N ALA A 33 1.86 13.88 -19.72
CA ALA A 33 2.50 14.29 -20.96
C ALA A 33 3.72 15.17 -20.64
N ALA A 34 4.92 14.66 -20.92
CA ALA A 34 6.18 15.42 -20.76
C ALA A 34 6.57 16.20 -22.03
N ASN A 35 5.88 15.98 -23.17
CA ASN A 35 6.01 16.75 -24.41
C ASN A 35 7.46 16.87 -24.93
N GLY A 36 8.26 15.83 -24.80
CA GLY A 36 9.66 15.79 -25.23
C GLY A 36 10.64 16.55 -24.33
N LYS A 37 10.18 17.03 -23.16
CA LYS A 37 11.01 17.70 -22.15
C LYS A 37 11.61 16.68 -21.18
N ILE A 38 12.46 17.19 -20.29
CA ILE A 38 12.97 16.41 -19.15
C ILE A 38 11.80 16.18 -18.19
N ILE A 39 11.63 14.92 -17.80
CA ILE A 39 10.62 14.51 -16.80
C ILE A 39 11.06 15.03 -15.43
N GLU A 40 10.21 15.82 -14.81
CA GLU A 40 10.41 16.40 -13.50
C GLU A 40 9.52 15.71 -12.44
N GLN A 41 9.70 16.06 -11.17
CA GLN A 41 8.87 15.52 -10.08
C GLN A 41 7.38 15.81 -10.29
N PHE A 42 7.06 17.00 -10.80
CA PHE A 42 5.67 17.39 -11.11
C PHE A 42 4.98 16.42 -12.07
N ASP A 43 5.69 15.93 -13.11
CA ASP A 43 5.13 14.97 -14.06
C ASP A 43 4.85 13.61 -13.39
N VAL A 44 5.75 13.20 -12.48
CA VAL A 44 5.58 11.98 -11.68
C VAL A 44 4.35 12.10 -10.75
N ASP A 45 4.24 13.21 -10.03
CA ASP A 45 3.13 13.45 -9.11
C ASP A 45 1.80 13.51 -9.88
N HIS A 46 1.78 14.17 -11.04
CA HIS A 46 0.60 14.23 -11.90
C HIS A 46 0.19 12.84 -12.44
N ALA A 47 1.15 12.02 -12.86
CA ALA A 47 0.86 10.65 -13.28
C ALA A 47 0.30 9.80 -12.13
N LEU A 48 0.85 9.94 -10.91
CA LEU A 48 0.34 9.26 -9.71
C LEU A 48 -1.07 9.73 -9.34
N ASP A 49 -1.36 11.02 -9.43
CA ASP A 49 -2.70 11.55 -9.17
C ASP A 49 -3.72 11.06 -10.19
N GLN A 50 -3.33 10.92 -11.45
CA GLN A 50 -4.16 10.26 -12.47
C GLN A 50 -4.41 8.78 -12.13
N ALA A 51 -3.40 8.06 -11.67
CA ALA A 51 -3.55 6.66 -11.23
C ALA A 51 -4.51 6.55 -10.02
N ARG A 52 -4.49 7.51 -9.09
CA ARG A 52 -5.40 7.59 -7.94
C ARG A 52 -6.84 7.88 -8.32
N SER A 53 -7.06 8.53 -9.47
CA SER A 53 -8.40 8.91 -9.96
C SER A 53 -9.23 7.74 -10.47
N VAL A 54 -8.79 6.49 -10.23
CA VAL A 54 -9.59 5.30 -10.51
C VAL A 54 -10.93 5.35 -9.75
N ALA A 55 -12.01 4.93 -10.41
CA ALA A 55 -13.34 4.92 -9.80
C ALA A 55 -13.37 3.91 -8.64
N ILE A 56 -13.30 4.43 -7.42
CA ILE A 56 -13.45 3.65 -6.19
C ILE A 56 -14.87 3.83 -5.68
N PRO A 57 -15.57 2.76 -5.29
CA PRO A 57 -16.90 2.85 -4.69
C PRO A 57 -16.92 3.79 -3.48
N HIS A 58 -18.01 4.54 -3.29
CA HIS A 58 -18.15 5.53 -2.22
C HIS A 58 -18.09 4.94 -0.80
N ASP A 59 -18.33 3.65 -0.66
CA ASP A 59 -18.26 2.90 0.60
C ASP A 59 -16.85 2.38 0.91
N ARG A 60 -15.84 2.78 0.12
CA ARG A 60 -14.46 2.36 0.29
C ARG A 60 -13.52 3.55 0.45
N GLU A 61 -12.47 3.35 1.22
CA GLU A 61 -11.39 4.31 1.45
C GLU A 61 -10.06 3.76 0.92
N ILE A 62 -9.25 4.62 0.30
CA ILE A 62 -7.88 4.28 -0.12
C ILE A 62 -6.99 4.25 1.11
N ILE A 63 -6.36 3.10 1.35
CA ILE A 63 -5.40 2.90 2.45
C ILE A 63 -3.97 3.08 1.96
N HIS A 64 -3.64 2.48 0.81
CA HIS A 64 -2.32 2.60 0.19
C HIS A 64 -2.42 2.85 -1.30
N VAL A 65 -1.49 3.65 -1.81
CA VAL A 65 -1.19 3.77 -3.24
C VAL A 65 0.30 3.45 -3.39
N ILE A 66 0.58 2.26 -3.89
CA ILE A 66 1.94 1.75 -4.03
C ILE A 66 2.34 1.85 -5.49
N GLN A 67 3.36 2.63 -5.77
CA GLN A 67 3.96 2.70 -7.09
C GLN A 67 4.67 1.39 -7.40
N ARG A 68 4.45 0.82 -8.59
CA ARG A 68 5.04 -0.45 -9.03
C ARG A 68 6.14 -0.29 -10.07
N GLY A 69 6.15 0.81 -10.80
CA GLY A 69 7.12 1.10 -11.85
C GLY A 69 6.64 2.18 -12.79
N PHE A 70 7.54 2.63 -13.65
CA PHE A 70 7.26 3.61 -14.68
C PHE A 70 7.53 3.05 -16.08
N SER A 71 6.84 3.65 -17.06
CA SER A 71 7.14 3.51 -18.46
C SER A 71 7.29 4.89 -19.08
N VAL A 72 8.30 5.06 -19.93
CA VAL A 72 8.51 6.29 -20.70
C VAL A 72 8.49 5.93 -22.17
N ASP A 73 7.58 6.53 -22.91
CA ASP A 73 7.38 6.30 -24.35
C ASP A 73 7.25 4.82 -24.73
N GLY A 74 6.62 4.02 -23.84
CA GLY A 74 6.41 2.58 -24.01
C GLY A 74 7.60 1.71 -23.59
N GLN A 75 8.66 2.28 -23.02
CA GLN A 75 9.75 1.53 -22.40
C GLN A 75 9.42 1.28 -20.94
N ASP A 76 9.10 0.04 -20.61
CA ASP A 76 8.75 -0.40 -19.26
C ASP A 76 9.98 -0.64 -18.37
N GLY A 77 9.75 -0.83 -17.07
CA GLY A 77 10.77 -1.23 -16.09
C GLY A 77 11.65 -0.09 -15.61
N ILE A 78 11.23 1.15 -15.81
CA ILE A 78 11.94 2.32 -15.33
C ILE A 78 11.61 2.52 -13.84
N ARG A 79 12.64 2.56 -12.99
CA ARG A 79 12.48 2.82 -11.55
C ARG A 79 12.43 4.30 -11.20
N ASN A 80 13.23 5.10 -11.90
CA ASN A 80 13.28 6.54 -11.68
C ASN A 80 13.28 7.26 -13.04
N PRO A 81 12.15 7.83 -13.47
CA PRO A 81 12.04 8.53 -14.74
C PRO A 81 12.58 9.96 -14.70
N LYS A 82 12.86 10.51 -13.50
CA LYS A 82 13.34 11.89 -13.36
C LYS A 82 14.66 12.10 -14.09
N GLY A 83 14.73 13.17 -14.85
CA GLY A 83 15.90 13.54 -15.65
C GLY A 83 15.95 12.85 -17.01
N MET A 84 15.04 11.92 -17.33
CA MET A 84 14.89 11.34 -18.65
C MET A 84 14.12 12.28 -19.58
N HIS A 85 14.47 12.28 -20.86
CA HIS A 85 13.66 12.90 -21.89
C HIS A 85 12.55 11.94 -22.32
N GLY A 86 11.33 12.43 -22.49
CA GLY A 86 10.22 11.62 -22.97
C GLY A 86 9.02 12.45 -23.36
N TYR A 87 8.14 11.88 -24.16
CA TYR A 87 6.87 12.50 -24.52
C TYR A 87 5.74 12.11 -23.58
N ARG A 88 5.75 10.86 -23.11
CA ARG A 88 4.72 10.28 -22.28
C ARG A 88 5.32 9.50 -21.12
N LEU A 89 4.97 9.90 -19.92
CA LEU A 89 5.25 9.16 -18.69
C LEU A 89 4.00 8.37 -18.30
N GLU A 90 4.16 7.10 -17.99
CA GLU A 90 3.13 6.26 -17.38
C GLU A 90 3.63 5.74 -16.04
N VAL A 91 2.74 5.62 -15.07
CA VAL A 91 2.99 4.97 -13.78
C VAL A 91 2.00 3.85 -13.58
N GLU A 92 2.47 2.70 -13.12
CA GLU A 92 1.62 1.65 -12.58
C GLU A 92 1.54 1.80 -11.07
N ALA A 93 0.32 1.79 -10.54
CA ALA A 93 0.05 1.86 -9.10
C ALA A 93 -0.81 0.69 -8.65
N HIS A 94 -0.46 0.11 -7.50
CA HIS A 94 -1.28 -0.85 -6.78
C HIS A 94 -2.03 -0.09 -5.68
N ILE A 95 -3.35 -0.03 -5.80
CA ILE A 95 -4.22 0.73 -4.90
C ILE A 95 -4.91 -0.25 -3.98
N ILE A 96 -4.71 -0.09 -2.68
CA ILE A 96 -5.34 -0.89 -1.64
C ILE A 96 -6.44 -0.08 -1.00
N THR A 97 -7.62 -0.64 -0.92
CA THR A 97 -8.81 -0.01 -0.34
C THR A 97 -9.42 -0.89 0.74
N ALA A 98 -10.12 -0.27 1.68
CA ALA A 98 -10.90 -0.97 2.70
C ALA A 98 -12.31 -0.37 2.80
N ALA A 99 -13.25 -1.11 3.40
CA ALA A 99 -14.59 -0.61 3.65
C ALA A 99 -14.53 0.60 4.60
N ALA A 100 -15.06 1.76 4.19
CA ALA A 100 -14.99 3.01 4.94
C ALA A 100 -15.58 2.87 6.34
N ALA A 101 -16.72 2.20 6.48
CA ALA A 101 -17.35 1.97 7.80
C ALA A 101 -16.44 1.20 8.78
N THR A 102 -15.64 0.24 8.28
CA THR A 102 -14.70 -0.51 9.12
C THR A 102 -13.54 0.38 9.58
N ILE A 103 -13.03 1.21 8.67
CA ILE A 103 -11.97 2.17 8.98
C ILE A 103 -12.44 3.21 9.98
N ASP A 104 -13.65 3.74 9.82
CA ASP A 104 -14.23 4.72 10.76
C ASP A 104 -14.46 4.13 12.15
N ASN A 105 -14.95 2.90 12.23
CA ASN A 105 -15.08 2.19 13.51
C ASN A 105 -13.72 2.02 14.19
N LEU A 106 -12.69 1.67 13.44
CA LEU A 106 -11.34 1.51 13.97
C LEU A 106 -10.75 2.85 14.43
N ARG A 107 -11.00 3.94 13.69
CA ARG A 107 -10.65 5.31 14.12
C ARG A 107 -11.28 5.67 15.44
N GLN A 108 -12.58 5.38 15.61
CA GLN A 108 -13.30 5.64 16.84
C GLN A 108 -12.75 4.83 18.02
N CYS A 109 -12.47 3.53 17.82
CA CYS A 109 -11.92 2.67 18.87
C CYS A 109 -10.53 3.14 19.33
N VAL A 110 -9.63 3.45 18.41
CA VAL A 110 -8.27 3.91 18.72
C VAL A 110 -8.29 5.30 19.33
N GLY A 111 -9.10 6.21 18.77
CA GLY A 111 -9.28 7.57 19.30
C GLY A 111 -9.88 7.59 20.71
N ALA A 112 -10.82 6.68 21.01
CA ALA A 112 -11.38 6.52 22.37
C ALA A 112 -10.34 6.03 23.40
N ALA A 113 -9.26 5.40 22.94
CA ALA A 113 -8.11 5.05 23.77
C ALA A 113 -7.11 6.21 23.97
N GLY A 114 -7.38 7.39 23.39
CA GLY A 114 -6.50 8.57 23.46
C GLY A 114 -5.28 8.52 22.53
N VAL A 115 -5.28 7.63 21.53
CA VAL A 115 -4.17 7.45 20.60
C VAL A 115 -4.53 8.05 19.24
N GLU A 116 -3.64 8.87 18.68
CA GLU A 116 -3.77 9.39 17.33
C GLU A 116 -3.31 8.36 16.30
N ILE A 117 -4.09 8.17 15.22
CA ILE A 117 -3.72 7.29 14.13
C ILE A 117 -2.86 8.07 13.13
N GLN A 118 -1.58 7.74 13.02
CA GLN A 118 -0.70 8.32 12.01
C GLN A 118 -1.03 7.78 10.61
N GLN A 119 -1.21 6.46 10.50
CA GLN A 119 -1.53 5.80 9.23
C GLN A 119 -2.12 4.42 9.48
N PHE A 120 -2.99 3.98 8.58
CA PHE A 120 -3.36 2.57 8.47
C PHE A 120 -2.36 1.82 7.60
N VAL A 121 -1.99 0.61 8.02
CA VAL A 121 -1.03 -0.26 7.31
C VAL A 121 -1.65 -1.64 7.10
N LEU A 122 -1.55 -2.16 5.89
CA LEU A 122 -2.02 -3.53 5.61
C LEU A 122 -1.11 -4.55 6.30
N ASN A 123 -1.69 -5.55 7.00
CA ASN A 123 -0.94 -6.55 7.77
C ASN A 123 0.21 -7.21 7.01
N PRO A 124 0.03 -7.81 5.82
CA PRO A 124 1.12 -8.49 5.14
C PRO A 124 2.24 -7.54 4.69
N LEU A 125 1.97 -6.23 4.55
CA LEU A 125 3.01 -5.22 4.30
C LEU A 125 3.83 -4.97 5.58
N ALA A 126 3.16 -4.85 6.74
CA ALA A 126 3.84 -4.70 8.03
C ALA A 126 4.67 -5.94 8.36
N SER A 127 4.12 -7.14 8.13
CA SER A 127 4.83 -8.41 8.32
C SER A 127 6.03 -8.52 7.37
N GLY A 128 5.87 -8.13 6.11
CA GLY A 128 6.95 -8.10 5.13
C GLY A 128 8.08 -7.15 5.52
N GLU A 129 7.75 -5.99 6.12
CA GLU A 129 8.76 -5.05 6.63
C GLU A 129 9.58 -5.66 7.76
N ALA A 130 8.96 -6.45 8.61
CA ALA A 130 9.61 -7.07 9.78
C ALA A 130 10.47 -8.30 9.44
N VAL A 131 10.10 -9.07 8.41
CA VAL A 131 10.72 -10.40 8.17
C VAL A 131 11.56 -10.49 6.91
N LEU A 132 11.35 -9.61 5.91
CA LEU A 132 12.05 -9.66 4.64
C LEU A 132 13.28 -8.79 4.62
N THR A 133 14.34 -9.32 4.03
CA THR A 133 15.51 -8.55 3.61
C THR A 133 15.25 -7.87 2.27
N GLU A 134 15.97 -6.80 2.00
CA GLU A 134 15.91 -6.10 0.69
C GLU A 134 16.28 -7.05 -0.47
N GLN A 135 17.23 -7.95 -0.25
CA GLN A 135 17.64 -8.93 -1.26
C GLN A 135 16.51 -9.89 -1.63
N GLU A 136 15.74 -10.37 -0.64
CA GLU A 136 14.59 -11.26 -0.89
C GLU A 136 13.49 -10.53 -1.67
N ARG A 137 13.20 -9.27 -1.31
CA ARG A 137 12.26 -8.44 -2.06
C ARG A 137 12.69 -8.26 -3.52
N GLN A 138 13.99 -8.05 -3.78
CA GLN A 138 14.52 -7.91 -5.14
C GLN A 138 14.43 -9.20 -5.95
N MET A 139 14.70 -10.36 -5.34
CA MET A 139 14.63 -11.66 -6.01
C MET A 139 13.20 -12.13 -6.29
N GLY A 140 12.23 -11.56 -5.62
CA GLY A 140 10.83 -11.97 -5.66
C GLY A 140 10.48 -12.94 -4.53
N VAL A 141 9.49 -12.56 -3.70
CA VAL A 141 9.08 -13.31 -2.51
C VAL A 141 7.59 -13.08 -2.25
N ALA A 142 6.95 -14.07 -1.67
CA ALA A 142 5.60 -13.95 -1.12
C ALA A 142 5.64 -14.04 0.41
N VAL A 143 4.98 -13.08 1.07
CA VAL A 143 4.70 -13.13 2.51
C VAL A 143 3.27 -13.59 2.69
N CYS A 144 3.09 -14.60 3.53
CA CYS A 144 1.77 -15.09 3.92
C CYS A 144 1.62 -14.93 5.44
N ASP A 145 0.77 -14.02 5.86
CA ASP A 145 0.43 -13.78 7.26
C ASP A 145 -0.83 -14.62 7.58
N ILE A 146 -0.67 -15.71 8.34
CA ILE A 146 -1.74 -16.65 8.64
C ILE A 146 -2.24 -16.38 10.05
N GLY A 147 -3.39 -15.71 10.13
CA GLY A 147 -4.13 -15.48 11.36
C GLY A 147 -5.12 -16.59 11.70
N GLY A 148 -5.95 -16.36 12.71
CA GLY A 148 -7.02 -17.31 13.08
C GLY A 148 -8.15 -17.39 12.05
N GLY A 149 -8.57 -16.26 11.49
CA GLY A 149 -9.72 -16.16 10.56
C GLY A 149 -9.35 -15.80 9.12
N THR A 150 -8.18 -15.22 8.88
CA THR A 150 -7.71 -14.80 7.56
C THR A 150 -6.29 -15.25 7.30
N ALA A 151 -5.94 -15.39 6.03
CA ALA A 151 -4.57 -15.45 5.54
C ALA A 151 -4.36 -14.30 4.57
N ASP A 152 -3.44 -13.41 4.90
CA ASP A 152 -3.14 -12.18 4.16
C ASP A 152 -1.85 -12.37 3.37
N LEU A 153 -1.89 -12.12 2.07
CA LEU A 153 -0.77 -12.34 1.15
C LEU A 153 -0.25 -11.02 0.60
N ALA A 154 1.06 -10.86 0.58
CA ALA A 154 1.75 -9.84 -0.22
C ALA A 154 2.84 -10.49 -1.08
N ILE A 155 2.87 -10.15 -2.35
CA ILE A 155 3.85 -10.61 -3.32
C ILE A 155 4.74 -9.43 -3.70
N TYR A 156 6.05 -9.62 -3.56
CA TYR A 156 7.07 -8.66 -3.94
C TYR A 156 7.81 -9.13 -5.19
N VAL A 157 8.06 -8.23 -6.12
CA VAL A 157 8.83 -8.50 -7.34
C VAL A 157 9.72 -7.29 -7.61
N ASN A 158 11.00 -7.51 -7.80
CA ASN A 158 11.98 -6.44 -8.03
C ASN A 158 12.00 -5.35 -6.93
N GLY A 159 11.68 -5.72 -5.69
CA GLY A 159 11.62 -4.80 -4.55
C GLY A 159 10.26 -4.15 -4.31
N ASP A 160 9.37 -4.17 -5.29
CA ASP A 160 8.06 -3.51 -5.22
C ASP A 160 6.94 -4.49 -4.87
N VAL A 161 5.89 -3.99 -4.23
CA VAL A 161 4.67 -4.78 -3.96
C VAL A 161 3.91 -4.97 -5.27
N TRP A 162 3.94 -6.21 -5.75
CA TRP A 162 3.27 -6.60 -7.00
C TRP A 162 1.78 -6.84 -6.82
N HIS A 163 1.40 -7.54 -5.75
CA HIS A 163 0.02 -7.91 -5.49
C HIS A 163 -0.22 -8.12 -4.00
N THR A 164 -1.43 -7.80 -3.54
CA THR A 164 -1.89 -8.11 -2.19
C THR A 164 -3.26 -8.79 -2.28
N MET A 165 -3.51 -9.76 -1.42
CA MET A 165 -4.78 -10.50 -1.37
C MET A 165 -5.08 -10.90 0.08
N VAL A 166 -6.35 -10.90 0.42
CA VAL A 166 -6.87 -11.42 1.69
C VAL A 166 -7.74 -12.63 1.41
N LEU A 167 -7.41 -13.74 2.05
CA LEU A 167 -8.19 -14.97 2.03
C LEU A 167 -8.95 -15.09 3.36
N ALA A 168 -10.26 -15.29 3.29
CA ALA A 168 -11.11 -15.50 4.48
C ALA A 168 -10.99 -16.94 5.02
N VAL A 169 -9.75 -17.44 5.10
CA VAL A 169 -9.38 -18.76 5.62
C VAL A 169 -8.15 -18.58 6.51
N GLY A 170 -8.18 -19.10 7.71
CA GLY A 170 -7.07 -19.05 8.66
C GLY A 170 -7.03 -20.30 9.54
N GLY A 171 -6.20 -20.29 10.56
CA GLY A 171 -5.95 -21.45 11.43
C GLY A 171 -7.19 -22.05 12.10
N ASN A 172 -8.28 -21.29 12.24
CA ASN A 172 -9.53 -21.83 12.79
C ASN A 172 -10.32 -22.69 11.79
N HIS A 173 -9.88 -22.81 10.54
CA HIS A 173 -10.53 -23.56 9.47
C HIS A 173 -9.82 -24.88 9.16
N VAL A 174 -8.75 -25.21 9.92
CA VAL A 174 -7.92 -26.43 9.74
C VAL A 174 -8.25 -27.49 10.78
#